data_9942fa2743bcc0b09a0660658d61e3b0
#
_entry.id   9942fa2743bcc0b09a0660658d61e3b0
#
_cell.length_a   1.000
_cell.length_b   1.000
_cell.length_c   1.000
_cell.angle_alpha   90.00
_cell.angle_beta   90.00
_cell.angle_gamma   90.00
#
_symmetry.space_group_name_H-M   'P 1'
#
loop_
_entity.id
_entity.type
_entity.pdbx_description
1 polymer ?
#
loop_
_entity_poly.entity_id
_entity_poly.type
_entity_poly.pdbx_seq_one_letter_code
_entity_poly.pdbx_strand_id
1 'polypeptide(L)'
;MLKVRTDLDVEFLAFELYELEVTEPREDFELEIARATQAVRAGTFGDIGRARALYRRFGTDPTRTRPSNEALLRRLKKGNALPRVNSLVDVANALSVQLQVPVGLYDLEKARGDELTIRLGTEGEGYSGIGKEHVNVGGRLCVADSVGPCGNPSADSARTMITTETERAAWIYFLPVTDDDIDRTAELVAVFGRGLVRMA
;
A
#
# COMPACT_ATOMS: atom_id res chain seq x y z
N MET A 1 7.43 -16.27 9.41
CA MET A 1 8.09 -15.09 8.80
C MET A 1 7.57 -14.98 7.38
N LEU A 2 7.08 -13.82 7.01
CA LEU A 2 6.58 -13.53 5.66
C LEU A 2 7.71 -13.77 4.63
N LYS A 3 7.33 -14.31 3.48
CA LYS A 3 8.19 -14.38 2.29
C LYS A 3 7.51 -13.62 1.17
N VAL A 4 8.24 -12.73 0.52
CA VAL A 4 7.76 -12.03 -0.67
C VAL A 4 8.74 -12.29 -1.81
N ARG A 5 8.23 -12.78 -2.94
CA ARG A 5 9.05 -13.15 -4.10
C ARG A 5 8.58 -12.45 -5.36
N THR A 6 9.50 -12.34 -6.32
CA THR A 6 9.20 -11.92 -7.68
C THR A 6 10.23 -12.51 -8.65
N ASP A 7 9.78 -12.86 -9.83
CA ASP A 7 10.63 -13.19 -10.99
C ASP A 7 10.72 -12.00 -11.95
N LEU A 8 10.11 -10.87 -11.60
CA LEU A 8 10.15 -9.65 -12.40
C LEU A 8 11.38 -8.82 -12.02
N ASP A 9 11.93 -8.12 -13.00
CA ASP A 9 12.91 -7.08 -12.75
C ASP A 9 12.21 -5.83 -12.17
N VAL A 10 11.88 -5.90 -10.88
CA VAL A 10 11.24 -4.84 -10.11
C VAL A 10 11.84 -4.74 -8.71
N GLU A 11 12.15 -3.55 -8.30
CA GLU A 11 12.57 -3.27 -6.93
C GLU A 11 11.34 -2.92 -6.09
N PHE A 12 11.22 -3.58 -4.97
CA PHE A 12 10.19 -3.34 -3.96
C PHE A 12 10.79 -3.50 -2.57
N LEU A 13 10.07 -3.05 -1.55
CA LEU A 13 10.45 -3.30 -0.17
C LEU A 13 9.24 -3.89 0.56
N ALA A 14 9.46 -4.96 1.31
CA ALA A 14 8.40 -5.64 2.03
C ALA A 14 8.74 -5.83 3.50
N PHE A 15 7.75 -5.65 4.36
CA PHE A 15 7.82 -5.88 5.80
C PHE A 15 6.70 -6.83 6.24
N GLU A 16 6.98 -7.62 7.25
CA GLU A 16 5.95 -8.22 8.07
C GLU A 16 5.72 -7.32 9.29
N LEU A 17 4.46 -6.95 9.48
CA LEU A 17 3.98 -6.31 10.69
C LEU A 17 3.33 -7.38 11.57
N TYR A 18 3.61 -7.38 12.86
CA TYR A 18 3.11 -8.40 13.79
C TYR A 18 2.82 -7.80 15.17
N GLU A 19 2.06 -8.51 15.97
CA GLU A 19 1.54 -8.01 17.26
C GLU A 19 0.75 -6.70 17.10
N LEU A 20 0.04 -6.56 15.98
CA LEU A 20 -0.74 -5.36 15.69
C LEU A 20 -1.99 -5.27 16.58
N GLU A 21 -2.29 -4.05 17.01
CA GLU A 21 -3.58 -3.67 17.58
C GLU A 21 -4.18 -2.55 16.70
N VAL A 22 -4.79 -2.94 15.60
CA VAL A 22 -5.43 -2.01 14.67
C VAL A 22 -6.73 -1.48 15.31
N THR A 23 -6.89 -0.17 15.36
CA THR A 23 -8.08 0.48 15.91
C THR A 23 -8.83 1.27 14.82
N GLU A 24 -10.04 1.71 15.15
CA GLU A 24 -10.71 2.76 14.38
C GLU A 24 -9.80 4.00 14.21
N PRO A 25 -10.09 4.92 13.26
CA PRO A 25 -9.28 6.11 13.04
C PRO A 25 -9.02 6.89 14.33
N ARG A 26 -7.76 7.18 14.63
CA ARG A 26 -7.31 7.83 15.85
C ARG A 26 -7.26 9.35 15.69
N GLU A 27 -7.79 10.10 16.65
CA GLU A 27 -7.75 11.57 16.63
C GLU A 27 -6.31 12.12 16.71
N ASP A 28 -5.42 11.46 17.47
CA ASP A 28 -4.03 11.87 17.60
C ASP A 28 -3.19 11.69 16.33
N PHE A 29 -3.73 11.01 15.30
CA PHE A 29 -3.11 10.91 13.97
C PHE A 29 -3.31 12.17 13.10
N GLU A 30 -4.14 13.13 13.52
CA GLU A 30 -4.41 14.36 12.76
C GLU A 30 -3.14 15.19 12.46
N LEU A 31 -2.14 15.14 13.35
CA LEU A 31 -0.85 15.82 13.11
C LEU A 31 -0.12 15.25 11.88
N GLU A 32 -0.13 13.93 11.70
CA GLU A 32 0.50 13.28 10.55
C GLU A 32 -0.26 13.58 9.25
N ILE A 33 -1.58 13.62 9.32
CA ILE A 33 -2.43 14.04 8.18
C ILE A 33 -2.17 15.49 7.82
N ALA A 34 -2.04 16.37 8.82
CA ALA A 34 -1.71 17.77 8.61
C ALA A 34 -0.33 17.93 7.96
N ARG A 35 0.70 17.18 8.41
CA ARG A 35 2.03 17.14 7.82
C ARG A 35 1.98 16.71 6.35
N ALA A 36 1.29 15.60 6.03
CA ALA A 36 1.13 15.13 4.66
C ALA A 36 0.42 16.16 3.79
N THR A 37 -0.63 16.79 4.30
CA THR A 37 -1.38 17.84 3.61
C THR A 37 -0.53 19.07 3.36
N GLN A 38 0.26 19.51 4.35
CA GLN A 38 1.16 20.63 4.23
C GLN A 38 2.27 20.36 3.21
N ALA A 39 2.86 19.17 3.22
CA ALA A 39 3.85 18.77 2.22
C ALA A 39 3.28 18.86 0.79
N VAL A 40 2.04 18.42 0.58
CA VAL A 40 1.37 18.54 -0.72
C VAL A 40 1.15 20.01 -1.10
N ARG A 41 0.74 20.87 -0.18
CA ARG A 41 0.54 22.31 -0.43
C ARG A 41 1.85 23.03 -0.74
N ALA A 42 2.92 22.67 -0.04
CA ALA A 42 4.26 23.23 -0.24
C ALA A 42 4.98 22.65 -1.48
N GLY A 43 4.47 21.59 -2.08
CA GLY A 43 5.16 20.88 -3.17
C GLY A 43 6.36 20.03 -2.71
N THR A 44 6.49 19.78 -1.40
CA THR A 44 7.58 19.01 -0.79
C THR A 44 7.17 17.55 -0.56
N PHE A 45 6.84 16.84 -1.63
CA PHE A 45 6.49 15.42 -1.65
C PHE A 45 7.32 14.69 -2.71
N GLY A 46 7.34 13.37 -2.64
CA GLY A 46 8.15 12.53 -3.54
C GLY A 46 7.78 12.66 -5.02
N ASP A 47 8.58 12.05 -5.88
CA ASP A 47 8.42 12.12 -7.33
C ASP A 47 7.30 11.22 -7.85
N ILE A 48 6.24 11.81 -8.39
CA ILE A 48 5.11 11.12 -9.03
C ILE A 48 5.58 10.29 -10.24
N GLY A 49 6.64 10.71 -10.91
CA GLY A 49 7.17 10.07 -12.11
C GLY A 49 7.57 8.63 -11.90
N ARG A 50 8.07 8.29 -10.70
CA ARG A 50 8.53 6.93 -10.34
C ARG A 50 7.41 5.88 -10.44
N ALA A 51 6.27 6.14 -9.80
CA ALA A 51 5.12 5.23 -9.84
C ALA A 51 4.53 5.11 -11.25
N ARG A 52 4.50 6.20 -12.02
CA ARG A 52 4.07 6.17 -13.42
C ARG A 52 5.05 5.41 -14.31
N ALA A 53 6.36 5.49 -14.06
CA ALA A 53 7.37 4.72 -14.78
C ALA A 53 7.21 3.22 -14.52
N LEU A 54 6.97 2.81 -13.26
CA LEU A 54 6.66 1.43 -12.89
C LEU A 54 5.46 0.89 -13.71
N TYR A 55 4.38 1.66 -13.82
CA TYR A 55 3.20 1.25 -14.56
C TYR A 55 3.49 1.06 -16.04
N ARG A 56 4.17 2.01 -16.69
CA ARG A 56 4.54 1.91 -18.12
C ARG A 56 5.45 0.71 -18.37
N ARG A 57 6.40 0.44 -17.46
CA ARG A 57 7.32 -0.70 -17.57
C ARG A 57 6.57 -2.02 -17.68
N PHE A 58 5.46 -2.16 -16.96
CA PHE A 58 4.61 -3.35 -16.98
C PHE A 58 3.34 -3.16 -17.83
N GLY A 59 3.39 -2.35 -18.88
CA GLY A 59 2.35 -2.24 -19.89
C GLY A 59 1.04 -1.59 -19.41
N THR A 60 1.03 -0.97 -18.23
CA THR A 60 -0.15 -0.30 -17.70
C THR A 60 -0.10 1.20 -17.98
N ASP A 61 -1.16 1.75 -18.59
CA ASP A 61 -1.29 3.20 -18.79
C ASP A 61 -1.70 3.87 -17.45
N PRO A 62 -0.82 4.68 -16.82
CA PRO A 62 -1.10 5.32 -15.54
C PRO A 62 -2.15 6.45 -15.64
N THR A 63 -2.55 6.84 -16.85
CA THR A 63 -3.63 7.81 -17.02
C THR A 63 -5.01 7.16 -16.90
N ARG A 64 -5.12 5.91 -17.31
CA ARG A 64 -6.34 5.08 -17.21
C ARG A 64 -6.43 4.35 -15.88
N THR A 65 -5.32 3.73 -15.47
CA THR A 65 -5.21 3.03 -14.17
C THR A 65 -4.21 3.78 -13.31
N ARG A 66 -4.72 4.57 -12.36
CA ARG A 66 -3.88 5.47 -11.56
C ARG A 66 -3.27 4.74 -10.37
N PRO A 67 -1.96 4.93 -10.08
CA PRO A 67 -1.35 4.49 -8.83
C PRO A 67 -2.05 5.10 -7.61
N SER A 68 -2.14 4.36 -6.51
CA SER A 68 -2.85 4.77 -5.28
C SER A 68 -2.30 6.07 -4.68
N ASN A 69 -0.98 6.21 -4.61
CA ASN A 69 -0.30 7.44 -4.16
C ASN A 69 -0.73 8.69 -4.94
N GLU A 70 -0.84 8.58 -6.28
CA GLU A 70 -1.30 9.69 -7.12
C GLU A 70 -2.80 9.97 -6.92
N ALA A 71 -3.61 8.95 -6.66
CA ALA A 71 -5.02 9.15 -6.36
C ALA A 71 -5.21 9.94 -5.06
N LEU A 72 -4.45 9.61 -4.00
CA LEU A 72 -4.43 10.32 -2.73
C LEU A 72 -3.91 11.76 -2.89
N LEU A 73 -2.80 11.95 -3.62
CA LEU A 73 -2.25 13.28 -3.92
C LEU A 73 -3.28 14.18 -4.61
N ARG A 74 -3.96 13.66 -5.63
CA ARG A 74 -4.98 14.43 -6.36
C ARG A 74 -6.19 14.77 -5.49
N ARG A 75 -6.52 13.90 -4.54
CA ARG A 75 -7.58 14.16 -3.57
C ARG A 75 -7.22 15.37 -2.71
N LEU A 76 -6.00 15.42 -2.14
CA LEU A 76 -5.51 16.57 -1.36
C LEU A 76 -5.40 17.85 -2.20
N LYS A 77 -4.89 17.76 -3.44
CA LYS A 77 -4.81 18.93 -4.35
C LYS A 77 -6.17 19.53 -4.69
N LYS A 78 -7.24 18.76 -4.61
CA LYS A 78 -8.63 19.24 -4.77
C LYS A 78 -9.23 19.79 -3.48
N GLY A 79 -8.48 19.86 -2.39
CA GLY A 79 -8.96 20.33 -1.09
C GLY A 79 -9.74 19.29 -0.26
N ASN A 80 -9.80 18.03 -0.72
CA ASN A 80 -10.43 16.97 0.05
C ASN A 80 -9.45 16.37 1.06
N ALA A 81 -9.93 15.96 2.23
CA ALA A 81 -9.11 15.27 3.23
C ALA A 81 -8.66 13.86 2.76
N LEU A 82 -7.60 13.32 3.35
CA LEU A 82 -7.28 11.89 3.21
C LEU A 82 -8.44 11.04 3.75
N PRO A 83 -8.69 9.87 3.16
CA PRO A 83 -9.68 8.95 3.72
C PRO A 83 -9.20 8.47 5.10
N ARG A 84 -10.11 8.36 6.04
CA ARG A 84 -9.89 7.79 7.38
C ARG A 84 -10.55 6.41 7.39
N VAL A 85 -9.75 5.37 7.61
CA VAL A 85 -10.20 3.97 7.50
C VAL A 85 -9.99 3.21 8.81
N ASN A 86 -8.77 3.11 9.25
CA ASN A 86 -8.33 2.57 10.55
C ASN A 86 -6.90 3.04 10.83
N SER A 87 -6.42 2.80 12.04
CA SER A 87 -5.13 3.34 12.49
C SER A 87 -3.95 2.93 11.62
N LEU A 88 -3.92 1.73 11.04
CA LEU A 88 -2.83 1.25 10.19
C LEU A 88 -2.94 1.76 8.74
N VAL A 89 -4.12 1.70 8.15
CA VAL A 89 -4.36 2.18 6.77
C VAL A 89 -4.14 3.70 6.68
N ASP A 90 -4.47 4.45 7.72
CA ASP A 90 -4.23 5.89 7.78
C ASP A 90 -2.73 6.21 7.73
N VAL A 91 -1.89 5.43 8.44
CA VAL A 91 -0.41 5.52 8.34
C VAL A 91 0.06 5.27 6.90
N ALA A 92 -0.40 4.20 6.29
CA ALA A 92 -0.03 3.86 4.91
C ALA A 92 -0.43 4.95 3.91
N ASN A 93 -1.63 5.52 4.04
CA ASN A 93 -2.11 6.60 3.19
C ASN A 93 -1.27 7.87 3.34
N ALA A 94 -0.91 8.25 4.57
CA ALA A 94 -0.08 9.44 4.84
C ALA A 94 1.34 9.28 4.25
N LEU A 95 2.00 8.15 4.50
CA LEU A 95 3.32 7.85 3.94
C LEU A 95 3.28 7.73 2.41
N SER A 96 2.31 7.03 1.86
CA SER A 96 2.15 6.88 0.41
C SER A 96 2.05 8.23 -0.31
N VAL A 97 1.34 9.19 0.28
CA VAL A 97 1.21 10.55 -0.28
C VAL A 97 2.49 11.37 -0.13
N GLN A 98 3.18 11.26 1.01
CA GLN A 98 4.42 12.01 1.26
C GLN A 98 5.56 11.50 0.37
N LEU A 99 5.74 10.20 0.30
CA LEU A 99 6.82 9.54 -0.45
C LEU A 99 6.52 9.42 -1.95
N GLN A 100 5.27 9.56 -2.34
CA GLN A 100 4.77 9.26 -3.69
C GLN A 100 5.10 7.84 -4.14
N VAL A 101 4.97 6.89 -3.21
CA VAL A 101 5.15 5.46 -3.42
C VAL A 101 3.84 4.74 -3.16
N PRO A 102 3.35 3.89 -4.08
CA PRO A 102 2.20 3.04 -3.82
C PRO A 102 2.51 2.06 -2.69
N VAL A 103 1.59 1.94 -1.73
CA VAL A 103 1.67 0.98 -0.62
C VAL A 103 0.55 -0.03 -0.77
N GLY A 104 0.87 -1.31 -0.61
CA GLY A 104 -0.09 -2.39 -0.44
C GLY A 104 -0.07 -2.91 1.00
N LEU A 105 -1.25 -3.16 1.55
CA LEU A 105 -1.44 -3.75 2.88
C LEU A 105 -2.28 -5.01 2.77
N TYR A 106 -1.78 -6.12 3.34
CA TYR A 106 -2.43 -7.42 3.24
C TYR A 106 -2.48 -8.09 4.61
N ASP A 107 -3.67 -8.38 5.08
CA ASP A 107 -3.91 -9.18 6.29
C ASP A 107 -3.38 -10.59 6.08
N LEU A 108 -2.35 -10.99 6.82
CA LEU A 108 -1.67 -12.28 6.66
C LEU A 108 -2.47 -13.47 7.18
N GLU A 109 -3.49 -13.24 7.99
CA GLU A 109 -4.38 -14.29 8.46
C GLU A 109 -5.48 -14.62 7.44
N LYS A 110 -5.78 -13.66 6.56
CA LYS A 110 -6.70 -13.82 5.43
C LYS A 110 -5.98 -14.21 4.13
N ALA A 111 -4.69 -13.92 4.00
CA ALA A 111 -3.87 -14.44 2.91
C ALA A 111 -3.75 -15.97 3.00
N ARG A 112 -3.55 -16.62 1.87
CA ARG A 112 -3.46 -18.09 1.77
C ARG A 112 -2.06 -18.51 1.33
N GLY A 113 -1.52 -19.54 2.00
CA GLY A 113 -0.17 -20.03 1.80
C GLY A 113 0.88 -19.28 2.61
N ASP A 114 2.16 -19.58 2.35
CA ASP A 114 3.29 -19.14 3.18
C ASP A 114 4.05 -17.94 2.56
N GLU A 115 3.64 -17.51 1.38
CA GLU A 115 4.32 -16.42 0.67
C GLU A 115 3.36 -15.57 -0.16
N LEU A 116 3.78 -14.34 -0.42
CA LEU A 116 3.20 -13.44 -1.41
C LEU A 116 4.12 -13.35 -2.62
N THR A 117 3.55 -13.36 -3.81
CA THR A 117 4.31 -13.23 -5.06
C THR A 117 3.92 -11.94 -5.77
N ILE A 118 4.91 -11.12 -6.10
CA ILE A 118 4.73 -9.96 -7.00
C ILE A 118 4.95 -10.46 -8.42
N ARG A 119 3.90 -10.41 -9.25
CA ARG A 119 3.90 -10.94 -10.60
C ARG A 119 2.98 -10.17 -11.54
N LEU A 120 3.00 -10.49 -12.81
CA LEU A 120 1.92 -10.08 -13.72
C LEU A 120 0.73 -11.03 -13.55
N GLY A 121 -0.47 -10.46 -13.54
CA GLY A 121 -1.69 -11.25 -13.58
C GLY A 121 -1.83 -11.97 -14.91
N THR A 122 -2.38 -13.18 -14.90
CA THR A 122 -2.72 -13.92 -16.11
C THR A 122 -3.98 -13.36 -16.76
N GLU A 123 -4.23 -13.70 -18.03
CA GLU A 123 -5.43 -13.25 -18.73
C GLU A 123 -6.70 -13.69 -17.99
N GLY A 124 -7.64 -12.77 -17.82
CA GLY A 124 -8.89 -13.02 -17.08
C GLY A 124 -8.76 -12.95 -15.56
N GLU A 125 -7.56 -12.85 -14.99
CA GLU A 125 -7.39 -12.73 -13.55
C GLU A 125 -7.87 -11.41 -13.00
N GLY A 126 -8.48 -11.48 -11.82
CA GLY A 126 -8.96 -10.33 -11.08
C GLY A 126 -9.45 -10.72 -9.69
N TYR A 127 -9.90 -9.72 -8.95
CA TYR A 127 -10.42 -9.89 -7.59
C TYR A 127 -11.47 -8.83 -7.26
N SER A 128 -12.28 -9.07 -6.24
CA SER A 128 -13.12 -8.02 -5.63
C SER A 128 -12.25 -7.04 -4.88
N GLY A 129 -12.23 -5.78 -5.32
CA GLY A 129 -11.46 -4.72 -4.67
C GLY A 129 -12.22 -4.08 -3.52
N ILE A 130 -11.50 -3.35 -2.65
CA ILE A 130 -12.13 -2.54 -1.60
C ILE A 130 -12.96 -1.43 -2.26
N GLY A 131 -14.28 -1.49 -2.08
CA GLY A 131 -15.22 -0.55 -2.69
C GLY A 131 -15.34 -0.66 -4.22
N LYS A 132 -14.92 -1.79 -4.81
CA LYS A 132 -15.01 -2.07 -6.25
C LYS A 132 -15.47 -3.50 -6.46
N GLU A 133 -16.43 -3.74 -7.35
CA GLU A 133 -16.89 -5.11 -7.62
C GLU A 133 -15.80 -5.97 -8.21
N HIS A 134 -15.03 -5.43 -9.16
CA HIS A 134 -14.00 -6.19 -9.86
C HIS A 134 -12.77 -5.31 -10.20
N VAL A 135 -11.60 -5.84 -9.91
CA VAL A 135 -10.30 -5.29 -10.31
C VAL A 135 -9.63 -6.29 -11.23
N ASN A 136 -9.56 -6.00 -12.52
CA ASN A 136 -8.85 -6.81 -13.50
C ASN A 136 -7.35 -6.55 -13.39
N VAL A 137 -6.57 -7.62 -13.29
CA VAL A 137 -5.10 -7.58 -13.23
C VAL A 137 -4.42 -8.33 -14.38
N GLY A 138 -5.16 -8.81 -15.37
CA GLY A 138 -4.60 -9.48 -16.56
C GLY A 138 -3.52 -8.63 -17.23
N GLY A 139 -2.30 -9.15 -17.34
CA GLY A 139 -1.13 -8.46 -17.87
C GLY A 139 -0.61 -7.29 -17.04
N ARG A 140 -1.06 -7.11 -15.80
CA ARG A 140 -0.68 -6.00 -14.91
C ARG A 140 0.03 -6.51 -13.67
N LEU A 141 0.88 -5.64 -13.11
CA LEU A 141 1.55 -5.93 -11.84
C LEU A 141 0.53 -6.14 -10.72
N CYS A 142 0.66 -7.25 -10.01
CA CYS A 142 -0.17 -7.58 -8.86
C CYS A 142 0.63 -8.32 -7.77
N VAL A 143 0.08 -8.31 -6.57
CA VAL A 143 0.47 -9.20 -5.48
C VAL A 143 -0.52 -10.35 -5.45
N ALA A 144 -0.03 -11.57 -5.33
CA ALA A 144 -0.84 -12.78 -5.27
C ALA A 144 -0.38 -13.67 -4.12
N ASP A 145 -1.30 -14.37 -3.53
CA ASP A 145 -1.07 -15.49 -2.63
C ASP A 145 -1.35 -16.83 -3.35
N SER A 146 -1.43 -17.95 -2.63
CA SER A 146 -1.60 -19.27 -3.24
C SER A 146 -2.96 -19.50 -3.95
N VAL A 147 -3.96 -18.65 -3.69
CA VAL A 147 -5.28 -18.75 -4.34
C VAL A 147 -5.51 -17.71 -5.43
N GLY A 148 -4.60 -16.74 -5.58
CA GLY A 148 -4.65 -15.76 -6.66
C GLY A 148 -4.37 -14.34 -6.24
N PRO A 149 -4.62 -13.36 -7.12
CA PRO A 149 -4.33 -11.96 -6.85
C PRO A 149 -5.09 -11.42 -5.64
N CYS A 150 -4.39 -10.66 -4.81
CA CYS A 150 -4.95 -10.02 -3.61
C CYS A 150 -4.69 -8.50 -3.54
N GLY A 151 -4.00 -7.94 -4.52
CA GLY A 151 -3.80 -6.49 -4.62
C GLY A 151 -2.95 -6.09 -5.80
N ASN A 152 -2.86 -4.79 -6.02
CA ASN A 152 -1.97 -4.16 -6.99
C ASN A 152 -1.67 -2.72 -6.54
N PRO A 153 -0.70 -2.01 -7.19
CA PRO A 153 -0.35 -0.65 -6.77
C PRO A 153 -1.48 0.41 -6.89
N SER A 154 -2.69 0.03 -7.32
CA SER A 154 -3.87 0.91 -7.41
C SER A 154 -4.99 0.57 -6.45
N ALA A 155 -5.11 -0.69 -6.02
CA ALA A 155 -6.23 -1.17 -5.21
C ALA A 155 -5.93 -2.53 -4.59
N ASP A 156 -6.27 -2.70 -3.33
CA ASP A 156 -6.16 -3.98 -2.62
C ASP A 156 -7.49 -4.75 -2.67
N SER A 157 -7.40 -6.05 -2.45
CA SER A 157 -8.55 -6.94 -2.41
C SER A 157 -9.35 -6.80 -1.12
N ALA A 158 -10.66 -6.86 -1.21
CA ALA A 158 -11.53 -6.95 -0.05
C ALA A 158 -11.27 -8.22 0.79
N ARG A 159 -10.72 -9.28 0.17
CA ARG A 159 -10.41 -10.54 0.86
C ARG A 159 -9.30 -10.40 1.89
N THR A 160 -8.26 -9.66 1.56
CA THR A 160 -7.06 -9.48 2.41
C THR A 160 -6.96 -8.08 3.01
N MET A 161 -8.08 -7.34 3.05
CA MET A 161 -8.08 -5.99 3.59
C MET A 161 -7.80 -5.98 5.10
N ILE A 162 -7.12 -4.94 5.54
CA ILE A 162 -6.87 -4.68 6.97
C ILE A 162 -8.17 -4.26 7.66
N THR A 163 -8.42 -4.87 8.78
CA THR A 163 -9.54 -4.55 9.68
C THR A 163 -9.04 -4.35 11.11
N THR A 164 -9.90 -3.98 12.04
CA THR A 164 -9.57 -3.89 13.46
C THR A 164 -9.25 -5.23 14.12
N GLU A 165 -9.49 -6.34 13.42
CA GLU A 165 -9.15 -7.71 13.87
C GLU A 165 -7.78 -8.18 13.35
N THR A 166 -7.10 -7.37 12.52
CA THR A 166 -5.81 -7.74 11.92
C THR A 166 -4.69 -7.67 12.95
N GLU A 167 -4.07 -8.79 13.26
CA GLU A 167 -2.92 -8.90 14.17
C GLU A 167 -1.58 -9.01 13.45
N ARG A 168 -1.60 -9.44 12.15
CA ARG A 168 -0.41 -9.55 11.30
C ARG A 168 -0.71 -9.08 9.90
N ALA A 169 0.22 -8.31 9.32
CA ALA A 169 0.05 -7.78 7.97
C ALA A 169 1.36 -7.81 7.16
N ALA A 170 1.23 -7.92 5.84
CA ALA A 170 2.28 -7.55 4.93
C ALA A 170 2.13 -6.07 4.57
N TRP A 171 3.24 -5.33 4.61
CA TRP A 171 3.37 -3.98 4.08
C TRP A 171 4.31 -4.03 2.89
N ILE A 172 3.89 -3.58 1.74
CA ILE A 172 4.70 -3.57 0.52
C ILE A 172 4.77 -2.15 -0.05
N TYR A 173 5.97 -1.60 -0.11
CA TYR A 173 6.28 -0.46 -0.96
C TYR A 173 6.61 -0.97 -2.36
N PHE A 174 5.85 -0.55 -3.36
CA PHE A 174 6.06 -0.97 -4.76
C PHE A 174 7.21 -0.24 -5.46
N LEU A 175 8.01 0.50 -4.72
CA LEU A 175 9.21 1.21 -5.16
C LEU A 175 10.18 1.31 -3.97
N PRO A 176 11.49 1.44 -4.23
CA PRO A 176 12.47 1.67 -3.17
C PRO A 176 12.17 2.95 -2.38
N VAL A 177 12.41 2.89 -1.09
CA VAL A 177 12.38 4.01 -0.15
C VAL A 177 13.73 4.09 0.57
N THR A 178 14.01 5.16 1.28
CA THR A 178 15.25 5.35 2.02
C THR A 178 15.20 4.65 3.39
N ASP A 179 16.35 4.47 4.04
CA ASP A 179 16.41 3.93 5.40
C ASP A 179 15.64 4.83 6.39
N ASP A 180 15.72 6.16 6.24
CA ASP A 180 14.93 7.10 7.05
C ASP A 180 13.42 6.89 6.87
N ASP A 181 12.96 6.55 5.66
CA ASP A 181 11.55 6.24 5.40
C ASP A 181 11.13 4.91 6.06
N ILE A 182 12.05 3.94 6.11
CA ILE A 182 11.84 2.66 6.80
C ILE A 182 11.70 2.90 8.30
N ASP A 183 12.63 3.64 8.90
CA ASP A 183 12.60 3.98 10.33
C ASP A 183 11.31 4.75 10.67
N ARG A 184 10.94 5.71 9.84
CA ARG A 184 9.69 6.46 10.01
C ARG A 184 8.45 5.56 9.91
N THR A 185 8.46 4.59 9.01
CA THR A 185 7.38 3.60 8.90
C THR A 185 7.27 2.78 10.19
N ALA A 186 8.41 2.28 10.69
CA ALA A 186 8.44 1.49 11.91
C ALA A 186 7.94 2.31 13.14
N GLU A 187 8.38 3.56 13.27
CA GLU A 187 7.89 4.47 14.30
C GLU A 187 6.36 4.66 14.26
N LEU A 188 5.82 4.96 13.09
CA LEU A 188 4.38 5.20 12.93
C LEU A 188 3.56 3.93 13.16
N VAL A 189 4.05 2.77 12.70
CA VAL A 189 3.42 1.47 12.97
C VAL A 189 3.45 1.17 14.47
N ALA A 190 4.56 1.40 15.17
CA ALA A 190 4.65 1.19 16.62
C ALA A 190 3.69 2.08 17.41
N VAL A 191 3.52 3.34 16.99
CA VAL A 191 2.64 4.30 17.70
C VAL A 191 1.16 4.05 17.38
N PHE A 192 0.82 3.88 16.10
CA PHE A 192 -0.58 3.88 15.64
C PHE A 192 -1.12 2.48 15.33
N GLY A 193 -0.30 1.55 14.92
CA GLY A 193 -0.63 0.13 14.76
C GLY A 193 -0.35 -0.68 16.01
N ARG A 194 0.39 -0.11 16.97
CA ARG A 194 0.89 -0.78 18.20
C ARG A 194 1.63 -2.09 17.93
N GLY A 195 2.20 -2.22 16.75
CA GLY A 195 2.86 -3.40 16.30
C GLY A 195 4.35 -3.23 16.08
N LEU A 196 4.99 -4.32 15.70
CA LEU A 196 6.42 -4.42 15.41
C LEU A 196 6.62 -4.65 13.91
N VAL A 197 7.77 -4.23 13.41
CA VAL A 197 8.14 -4.31 11.98
C VAL A 197 9.38 -5.19 11.83
N ARG A 198 9.38 -6.10 10.87
CA ARG A 198 10.59 -6.83 10.44
C ARG A 198 10.63 -6.93 8.92
N MET A 199 11.84 -6.97 8.38
CA MET A 199 12.03 -7.22 6.94
C MET A 199 11.49 -8.60 6.54
N ALA A 200 10.87 -8.69 5.36
CA ALA A 200 10.31 -9.90 4.78
C ALA A 200 11.28 -10.57 3.79
#